data_37db2b5abd8bbdf94cf85ba105e28170
#
_entry.id   37db2b5abd8bbdf94cf85ba105e28170
#
_cell.length_a   1.000
_cell.length_b   1.000
_cell.length_c   1.000
_cell.angle_alpha   90.00
_cell.angle_beta   90.00
_cell.angle_gamma   90.00
#
_symmetry.space_group_name_H-M   'P 1'
#
loop_
_entity.id
_entity.type
_entity.pdbx_description
1 polymer ?
#
loop_
_entity_poly.entity_id
_entity_poly.type
_entity_poly.pdbx_seq_one_letter_code
_entity_poly.pdbx_strand_id
1 'polypeptide(L)'
;MSMKTKNQTTLVLSILAAFVLIFSSCKKTDSFRNSGKYSTVASRAIKDVEVIISSSGANFQSVMLDVQKVEIKEDLNGSNDDNDNFADADDNMDDHLKTVDDYGQWKSVGQSPKLIDMASLKNGIESLIGDATAMYQVRKIRITLGTNNYVIDNAGETHPLRLENDVEKVIYIRLHQDDIDEELALNQQKFHLYFDATNSIKLDNGIYTLDPIVRPFSIKAFGELTGQVFPEDVNAFVKIDDGMGNTIFAYADKDGGFKVRGLKEGNNYTVTFEASGYVTQKLNSVIMEKGKKTELNAVTLIQ
;
A
#
# COMPACT_ATOMS: atom_id res chain seq x y z
N MET A 1 -42.15 8.51 61.97
CA MET A 1 -43.15 7.80 61.16
C MET A 1 -42.37 7.03 60.13
N SER A 2 -41.84 5.93 60.48
CA SER A 2 -42.21 4.52 60.43
C SER A 2 -42.68 4.03 59.06
N MET A 3 -41.94 3.11 58.55
CA MET A 3 -42.27 1.87 57.84
C MET A 3 -41.56 1.80 56.47
N LYS A 4 -41.03 0.74 55.98
CA LYS A 4 -40.77 -0.66 56.41
C LYS A 4 -40.11 -1.29 55.19
N THR A 5 -39.03 -2.01 55.42
CA THR A 5 -38.33 -2.94 54.53
C THR A 5 -39.23 -4.05 53.98
N LYS A 6 -38.99 -4.45 52.75
CA LYS A 6 -39.38 -5.80 52.31
C LYS A 6 -38.29 -6.41 51.38
N ASN A 7 -37.60 -7.37 51.96
CA ASN A 7 -36.77 -8.35 51.29
C ASN A 7 -37.63 -9.25 50.39
N GLN A 8 -37.15 -9.53 49.18
CA GLN A 8 -37.55 -10.74 48.46
C GLN A 8 -36.30 -11.47 47.93
N THR A 9 -36.07 -12.57 48.56
CA THR A 9 -35.16 -13.66 48.11
C THR A 9 -35.72 -14.31 46.87
N THR A 10 -34.95 -14.40 45.81
CA THR A 10 -35.32 -15.18 44.62
C THR A 10 -34.37 -16.34 44.46
N LEU A 11 -34.96 -17.50 44.43
CA LEU A 11 -34.52 -18.86 44.31
C LEU A 11 -33.60 -19.08 43.09
N VAL A 12 -32.43 -19.68 43.34
CA VAL A 12 -31.54 -20.22 42.28
C VAL A 12 -32.04 -21.62 41.94
N LEU A 13 -32.48 -21.77 40.71
CA LEU A 13 -32.83 -23.09 40.15
C LEU A 13 -31.68 -23.57 39.26
N SER A 14 -30.91 -24.52 39.76
CA SER A 14 -29.86 -25.23 39.03
C SER A 14 -30.48 -26.29 38.13
N ILE A 15 -30.29 -26.14 36.80
CA ILE A 15 -30.62 -27.17 35.83
C ILE A 15 -29.32 -27.89 35.48
N LEU A 16 -29.20 -29.14 35.94
CA LEU A 16 -28.16 -30.09 35.61
C LEU A 16 -28.54 -30.76 34.28
N ALA A 17 -27.87 -30.41 33.17
CA ALA A 17 -28.02 -31.09 31.89
C ALA A 17 -27.00 -32.23 31.81
N ALA A 18 -27.48 -33.46 31.83
CA ALA A 18 -26.69 -34.66 31.62
C ALA A 18 -26.27 -34.79 30.17
N PHE A 19 -24.96 -34.82 29.90
CA PHE A 19 -24.39 -35.11 28.61
C PHE A 19 -24.30 -36.63 28.42
N VAL A 20 -25.13 -37.18 27.55
CA VAL A 20 -25.06 -38.59 27.12
C VAL A 20 -24.02 -38.70 26.00
N LEU A 21 -22.87 -39.31 26.30
CA LEU A 21 -21.88 -39.68 25.29
C LEU A 21 -22.32 -40.96 24.58
N ILE A 22 -22.70 -40.85 23.33
CA ILE A 22 -22.97 -41.98 22.44
C ILE A 22 -21.64 -42.37 21.79
N PHE A 23 -20.98 -43.41 22.27
CA PHE A 23 -19.88 -44.05 21.55
C PHE A 23 -20.44 -44.89 20.41
N SER A 24 -20.31 -44.39 19.16
CA SER A 24 -20.55 -45.18 17.98
C SER A 24 -19.32 -46.00 17.64
N SER A 25 -19.40 -47.31 17.81
CA SER A 25 -18.40 -48.29 17.43
C SER A 25 -18.22 -48.33 15.94
N CYS A 26 -17.05 -47.97 15.45
CA CYS A 26 -16.68 -48.07 14.06
C CYS A 26 -16.15 -49.47 13.76
N LYS A 27 -16.89 -50.25 12.97
CA LYS A 27 -16.44 -51.53 12.43
C LYS A 27 -15.31 -51.34 11.46
N LYS A 28 -14.24 -52.07 11.67
CA LYS A 28 -13.07 -52.20 10.79
C LYS A 28 -13.50 -53.02 9.54
N THR A 29 -13.42 -52.41 8.37
CA THR A 29 -13.46 -53.12 7.10
C THR A 29 -12.16 -52.93 6.34
N ASP A 30 -11.67 -54.02 5.80
CA ASP A 30 -10.33 -54.21 5.27
C ASP A 30 -10.02 -53.44 3.99
N SER A 31 -8.77 -53.04 3.93
CA SER A 31 -7.84 -52.94 2.82
C SER A 31 -8.38 -52.75 1.39
N PHE A 32 -8.25 -51.53 0.88
CA PHE A 32 -7.76 -51.33 -0.49
C PHE A 32 -6.50 -50.49 -0.42
N ARG A 33 -5.35 -51.13 -0.65
CA ARG A 33 -4.09 -50.46 -0.95
C ARG A 33 -4.26 -49.78 -2.29
N ASN A 34 -4.49 -48.46 -2.26
CA ASN A 34 -4.20 -47.61 -3.41
C ASN A 34 -3.24 -46.55 -2.93
N SER A 35 -1.96 -46.73 -3.30
CA SER A 35 -0.87 -45.80 -3.02
C SER A 35 -0.99 -44.59 -3.95
N GLY A 36 -2.04 -43.80 -3.77
CA GLY A 36 -2.10 -42.44 -4.26
C GLY A 36 -1.74 -41.53 -3.10
N LYS A 37 -0.61 -40.86 -3.20
CA LYS A 37 -0.32 -39.70 -2.37
C LYS A 37 -1.39 -38.63 -2.63
N TYR A 38 -2.51 -38.75 -1.96
CA TYR A 38 -3.39 -37.60 -1.83
C TYR A 38 -2.70 -36.67 -0.84
N SER A 39 -1.97 -35.70 -1.38
CA SER A 39 -1.66 -34.50 -0.63
C SER A 39 -3.00 -33.96 -0.10
N THR A 40 -3.18 -33.99 1.20
CA THR A 40 -4.27 -33.26 1.85
C THR A 40 -4.09 -31.81 1.45
N VAL A 41 -4.89 -31.37 0.49
CA VAL A 41 -5.00 -29.93 0.19
C VAL A 41 -5.54 -29.34 1.49
N ALA A 42 -4.64 -28.75 2.25
CA ALA A 42 -5.03 -27.93 3.39
C ALA A 42 -6.07 -26.94 2.84
N SER A 43 -7.25 -26.89 3.44
CA SER A 43 -8.26 -25.94 3.02
C SER A 43 -7.64 -24.56 3.20
N ARG A 44 -7.25 -23.94 2.10
CA ARG A 44 -6.67 -22.59 2.15
C ARG A 44 -7.77 -21.66 2.66
N ALA A 45 -7.48 -20.99 3.75
CA ALA A 45 -8.40 -20.00 4.29
C ALA A 45 -8.52 -18.84 3.29
N ILE A 46 -9.76 -18.43 3.00
CA ILE A 46 -10.01 -17.23 2.20
C ILE A 46 -9.49 -16.04 3.00
N LYS A 47 -8.66 -15.22 2.40
CA LYS A 47 -8.11 -14.00 3.01
C LYS A 47 -8.83 -12.77 2.50
N ASP A 48 -9.12 -11.84 3.38
CA ASP A 48 -9.54 -10.50 2.99
C ASP A 48 -8.34 -9.71 2.46
N VAL A 49 -8.53 -9.02 1.35
CA VAL A 49 -7.49 -8.25 0.65
C VAL A 49 -7.90 -6.80 0.62
N GLU A 50 -7.01 -5.91 1.02
CA GLU A 50 -7.16 -4.46 0.89
C GLU A 50 -6.02 -3.89 0.04
N VAL A 51 -6.36 -3.06 -0.95
CA VAL A 51 -5.39 -2.29 -1.74
C VAL A 51 -5.52 -0.82 -1.34
N ILE A 52 -4.45 -0.29 -0.78
CA ILE A 52 -4.40 1.03 -0.16
C ILE A 52 -3.36 1.86 -0.90
N ILE A 53 -3.66 3.12 -1.20
CA ILE A 53 -2.74 4.02 -1.87
C ILE A 53 -2.47 5.28 -1.05
N SER A 54 -1.22 5.71 -1.07
CA SER A 54 -0.73 6.99 -0.55
C SER A 54 0.13 7.67 -1.61
N SER A 55 0.57 8.90 -1.36
CA SER A 55 1.33 9.69 -2.33
C SER A 55 2.48 10.47 -1.70
N SER A 56 3.49 10.80 -2.52
CA SER A 56 4.54 11.76 -2.16
C SER A 56 4.02 13.18 -1.91
N GLY A 57 2.82 13.47 -2.39
CA GLY A 57 2.40 14.83 -2.65
C GLY A 57 3.07 15.39 -3.91
N ALA A 58 2.67 16.59 -4.28
CA ALA A 58 3.24 17.32 -5.42
C ALA A 58 3.07 18.83 -5.17
N ASN A 59 3.76 19.65 -5.96
CA ASN A 59 3.62 21.11 -5.91
C ASN A 59 2.37 21.59 -6.67
N PHE A 60 1.22 21.00 -6.32
CA PHE A 60 -0.11 21.32 -6.85
C PHE A 60 -1.10 21.41 -5.71
N GLN A 61 -2.19 22.17 -5.89
CA GLN A 61 -3.31 22.14 -4.96
C GLN A 61 -4.01 20.78 -5.00
N SER A 62 -4.18 20.20 -6.20
CA SER A 62 -4.77 18.88 -6.40
C SER A 62 -4.12 18.14 -7.57
N VAL A 63 -4.06 16.83 -7.45
CA VAL A 63 -3.64 15.90 -8.51
C VAL A 63 -4.71 14.82 -8.63
N MET A 64 -5.62 15.02 -9.58
CA MET A 64 -6.79 14.17 -9.73
C MET A 64 -6.53 13.03 -10.71
N LEU A 65 -6.58 11.79 -10.21
CA LEU A 65 -6.44 10.59 -11.02
C LEU A 65 -7.79 9.86 -11.15
N ASP A 66 -8.14 9.55 -12.38
CA ASP A 66 -9.35 8.83 -12.76
C ASP A 66 -9.09 7.32 -12.73
N VAL A 67 -9.24 6.71 -11.56
CA VAL A 67 -9.06 5.25 -11.38
C VAL A 67 -10.31 4.54 -11.86
N GLN A 68 -10.22 3.87 -13.01
CA GLN A 68 -11.32 3.14 -13.62
C GLN A 68 -11.47 1.73 -13.06
N LYS A 69 -10.33 1.06 -12.79
CA LYS A 69 -10.34 -0.32 -12.35
C LYS A 69 -9.11 -0.62 -11.50
N VAL A 70 -9.29 -1.41 -10.46
CA VAL A 70 -8.22 -2.04 -9.70
C VAL A 70 -8.45 -3.54 -9.72
N GLU A 71 -7.43 -4.32 -10.02
CA GLU A 71 -7.50 -5.76 -10.12
C GLU A 71 -6.28 -6.41 -9.47
N ILE A 72 -6.51 -7.59 -8.92
CA ILE A 72 -5.45 -8.45 -8.36
C ILE A 72 -5.31 -9.71 -9.18
N LYS A 73 -4.13 -10.32 -9.13
CA LYS A 73 -3.86 -11.64 -9.69
C LYS A 73 -3.28 -12.54 -8.62
N GLU A 74 -3.93 -13.69 -8.42
CA GLU A 74 -3.53 -14.70 -7.45
C GLU A 74 -2.59 -15.73 -8.10
N ASP A 75 -1.63 -16.25 -7.34
CA ASP A 75 -0.78 -17.35 -7.75
C ASP A 75 -1.48 -18.68 -7.49
N LEU A 76 -2.02 -19.29 -8.52
CA LEU A 76 -2.74 -20.56 -8.44
C LEU A 76 -1.81 -21.77 -8.26
N ASN A 77 -0.55 -21.67 -8.64
CA ASN A 77 0.36 -22.81 -8.69
C ASN A 77 1.20 -22.96 -7.41
N GLY A 78 1.26 -21.94 -6.56
CA GLY A 78 2.07 -21.95 -5.33
C GLY A 78 3.55 -22.23 -5.62
N SER A 79 4.03 -21.91 -6.82
CA SER A 79 5.43 -22.02 -7.18
C SER A 79 6.19 -20.98 -6.35
N ASN A 80 6.97 -21.49 -5.40
CA ASN A 80 8.01 -20.70 -4.74
C ASN A 80 9.15 -20.48 -5.73
N ASP A 81 8.86 -19.86 -6.86
CA ASP A 81 9.91 -19.42 -7.77
C ASP A 81 10.55 -18.13 -7.23
N ASP A 82 11.24 -18.30 -6.06
CA ASP A 82 12.25 -17.34 -5.58
C ASP A 82 13.48 -17.30 -6.50
N ASN A 83 13.41 -17.94 -7.67
CA ASN A 83 14.50 -18.09 -8.61
C ASN A 83 14.43 -17.13 -9.78
N ASP A 84 13.60 -16.09 -9.67
CA ASP A 84 13.64 -14.97 -10.61
C ASP A 84 14.90 -14.11 -10.35
N ASN A 85 16.07 -14.63 -10.81
CA ASN A 85 17.24 -13.84 -11.12
C ASN A 85 16.92 -12.89 -12.30
N PHE A 86 15.97 -12.01 -12.12
CA PHE A 86 15.85 -10.83 -12.94
C PHE A 86 16.65 -9.73 -12.26
N ALA A 87 17.87 -9.53 -12.80
CA ALA A 87 18.60 -8.31 -12.59
C ALA A 87 17.64 -7.12 -12.71
N ASP A 88 17.81 -6.15 -11.81
CA ASP A 88 17.24 -4.82 -11.90
C ASP A 88 17.57 -4.23 -13.29
N ALA A 89 16.74 -4.52 -14.27
CA ALA A 89 16.85 -3.97 -15.60
C ALA A 89 15.71 -2.98 -15.79
N ASP A 90 16.11 -1.75 -15.78
CA ASP A 90 15.48 -0.56 -16.37
C ASP A 90 13.99 -0.62 -16.75
N ASP A 91 13.31 0.39 -16.26
CA ASP A 91 11.96 0.92 -16.44
C ASP A 91 11.27 0.84 -17.84
N ASN A 92 11.64 -0.10 -18.69
CA ASN A 92 10.94 -0.37 -19.95
C ASN A 92 10.12 -1.66 -19.86
N MET A 93 9.18 -1.69 -18.89
CA MET A 93 8.40 -2.89 -18.57
C MET A 93 7.20 -3.18 -19.48
N ASP A 94 7.03 -2.47 -20.59
CA ASP A 94 5.77 -2.56 -21.38
C ASP A 94 5.69 -3.81 -22.27
N ASP A 95 6.81 -4.49 -22.58
CA ASP A 95 6.80 -5.57 -23.57
C ASP A 95 7.17 -6.98 -23.05
N HIS A 96 7.75 -7.11 -21.86
CA HIS A 96 8.19 -8.42 -21.32
C HIS A 96 7.19 -9.11 -20.38
N LEU A 97 6.11 -8.46 -19.99
CA LEU A 97 5.07 -9.08 -19.17
C LEU A 97 4.13 -10.03 -19.94
N LYS A 98 4.35 -10.18 -21.25
CA LYS A 98 3.54 -11.07 -22.11
C LYS A 98 4.10 -12.49 -22.26
N THR A 99 5.23 -12.80 -21.66
CA THR A 99 5.83 -14.12 -21.82
C THR A 99 5.58 -14.99 -20.59
N VAL A 100 4.84 -16.05 -20.85
CA VAL A 100 4.85 -17.37 -20.18
C VAL A 100 4.62 -17.33 -18.66
N ASP A 101 3.46 -17.68 -18.27
CA ASP A 101 2.90 -18.10 -16.98
C ASP A 101 1.72 -17.27 -16.50
N ASP A 102 0.79 -17.01 -17.42
CA ASP A 102 -0.44 -16.32 -17.10
C ASP A 102 -1.55 -17.29 -16.64
N TYR A 103 -1.19 -18.27 -15.79
CA TYR A 103 -2.15 -19.13 -15.12
C TYR A 103 -2.79 -18.36 -13.95
N GLY A 104 -3.84 -17.64 -14.22
CA GLY A 104 -4.65 -16.94 -13.24
C GLY A 104 -5.45 -15.83 -13.89
N GLN A 105 -6.68 -15.67 -13.44
CA GLN A 105 -7.54 -14.61 -13.93
C GLN A 105 -7.35 -13.35 -13.08
N TRP A 106 -7.39 -12.21 -13.74
CA TRP A 106 -7.48 -10.93 -13.06
C TRP A 106 -8.84 -10.80 -12.39
N LYS A 107 -8.84 -10.50 -11.11
CA LYS A 107 -10.03 -10.32 -10.29
C LYS A 107 -10.17 -8.85 -9.93
N SER A 108 -11.30 -8.27 -10.27
CA SER A 108 -11.64 -6.89 -9.89
C SER A 108 -11.74 -6.78 -8.38
N VAL A 109 -11.17 -5.73 -7.81
CA VAL A 109 -11.23 -5.41 -6.39
C VAL A 109 -11.89 -4.05 -6.20
N GLY A 110 -12.85 -3.98 -5.28
CA GLY A 110 -13.44 -2.75 -4.83
C GLY A 110 -14.38 -2.04 -5.82
N GLN A 111 -14.69 -0.84 -5.44
CA GLN A 111 -15.63 0.03 -6.13
C GLN A 111 -14.88 0.99 -7.05
N SER A 112 -14.76 0.62 -8.30
CA SER A 112 -14.29 1.50 -9.38
C SER A 112 -15.45 1.81 -10.32
N PRO A 113 -15.48 2.95 -11.01
CA PRO A 113 -14.46 4.01 -11.08
C PRO A 113 -14.47 4.98 -9.91
N LYS A 114 -13.33 5.62 -9.64
CA LYS A 114 -13.16 6.61 -8.58
C LYS A 114 -12.16 7.69 -8.99
N LEU A 115 -12.53 8.94 -8.81
CA LEU A 115 -11.60 10.07 -8.95
C LEU A 115 -10.92 10.31 -7.60
N ILE A 116 -9.58 10.26 -7.57
CA ILE A 116 -8.79 10.34 -6.34
C ILE A 116 -7.83 11.53 -6.43
N ASP A 117 -7.85 12.38 -5.40
CA ASP A 117 -6.87 13.45 -5.26
C ASP A 117 -5.60 12.95 -4.57
N MET A 118 -4.56 12.70 -5.37
CA MET A 118 -3.27 12.24 -4.88
C MET A 118 -2.53 13.29 -4.04
N ALA A 119 -2.74 14.57 -4.27
CA ALA A 119 -2.13 15.61 -3.45
C ALA A 119 -2.65 15.60 -2.01
N SER A 120 -3.87 15.14 -1.78
CA SER A 120 -4.47 14.97 -0.45
C SER A 120 -3.92 13.76 0.32
N LEU A 121 -3.27 12.81 -0.36
CA LEU A 121 -2.76 11.56 0.23
C LEU A 121 -1.29 11.65 0.66
N LYS A 122 -0.74 12.86 0.78
CA LYS A 122 0.61 13.08 1.30
C LYS A 122 0.69 12.85 2.82
N ASN A 123 1.91 12.78 3.35
CA ASN A 123 2.20 12.67 4.78
C ASN A 123 1.57 11.45 5.46
N GLY A 124 1.51 10.33 4.72
CA GLY A 124 1.01 9.05 5.22
C GLY A 124 -0.51 8.99 5.33
N ILE A 125 -1.24 9.93 4.74
CA ILE A 125 -2.68 9.80 4.51
C ILE A 125 -2.86 8.75 3.41
N GLU A 126 -3.81 7.85 3.62
CA GLU A 126 -4.06 6.71 2.75
C GLU A 126 -5.51 6.66 2.30
N SER A 127 -5.74 6.12 1.12
CA SER A 127 -7.07 5.83 0.59
C SER A 127 -7.19 4.36 0.23
N LEU A 128 -8.24 3.70 0.70
CA LEU A 128 -8.62 2.38 0.21
C LEU A 128 -9.13 2.53 -1.23
N ILE A 129 -8.48 1.84 -2.17
CA ILE A 129 -8.84 1.85 -3.60
C ILE A 129 -9.41 0.53 -4.08
N GLY A 130 -9.33 -0.52 -3.27
CA GLY A 130 -9.92 -1.80 -3.58
C GLY A 130 -9.94 -2.75 -2.40
N ASP A 131 -10.97 -3.57 -2.35
CA ASP A 131 -11.14 -4.68 -1.41
C ASP A 131 -11.71 -5.91 -2.10
N ALA A 132 -11.26 -7.09 -1.69
CA ALA A 132 -11.69 -8.37 -2.24
C ALA A 132 -11.37 -9.51 -1.27
N THR A 133 -11.68 -10.73 -1.70
CA THR A 133 -11.17 -11.93 -1.05
C THR A 133 -10.20 -12.65 -1.97
N ALA A 134 -9.19 -13.32 -1.43
CA ALA A 134 -8.24 -14.14 -2.17
C ALA A 134 -8.12 -15.53 -1.53
N MET A 135 -8.00 -16.56 -2.35
CA MET A 135 -7.74 -17.95 -1.90
C MET A 135 -6.25 -18.26 -1.92
N TYR A 136 -5.53 -17.56 -2.76
CA TYR A 136 -4.09 -17.75 -2.98
C TYR A 136 -3.36 -16.45 -2.70
N GLN A 137 -2.03 -16.51 -2.72
CA GLN A 137 -1.22 -15.32 -2.55
C GLN A 137 -1.41 -14.40 -3.76
N VAL A 138 -1.67 -13.12 -3.50
CA VAL A 138 -1.69 -12.10 -4.56
C VAL A 138 -0.26 -11.78 -4.96
N ARG A 139 0.05 -11.84 -6.26
CA ARG A 139 1.38 -11.59 -6.82
C ARG A 139 1.46 -10.34 -7.69
N LYS A 140 0.32 -9.92 -8.23
CA LYS A 140 0.29 -8.73 -9.08
C LYS A 140 -0.96 -7.91 -8.80
N ILE A 141 -0.82 -6.61 -8.90
CA ILE A 141 -1.92 -5.65 -8.91
C ILE A 141 -1.83 -4.91 -10.24
N ARG A 142 -2.98 -4.56 -10.82
CA ARG A 142 -3.03 -3.60 -11.91
C ARG A 142 -4.08 -2.54 -11.64
N ILE A 143 -3.74 -1.30 -12.02
CA ILE A 143 -4.62 -0.15 -11.91
C ILE A 143 -4.81 0.41 -13.32
N THR A 144 -6.06 0.50 -13.76
CA THR A 144 -6.40 1.13 -15.04
C THR A 144 -6.84 2.57 -14.76
N LEU A 145 -6.15 3.52 -15.38
CA LEU A 145 -6.51 4.95 -15.35
C LEU A 145 -7.33 5.28 -16.59
N GLY A 146 -8.41 6.03 -16.42
CA GLY A 146 -9.17 6.65 -17.50
C GLY A 146 -8.51 7.93 -17.98
N THR A 147 -9.23 8.69 -18.78
CA THR A 147 -8.72 9.90 -19.45
C THR A 147 -9.06 11.21 -18.73
N ASN A 148 -9.87 11.17 -17.68
CA ASN A 148 -10.28 12.37 -16.92
C ASN A 148 -9.30 12.69 -15.78
N ASN A 149 -8.00 12.78 -16.13
CA ASN A 149 -6.97 13.18 -15.17
C ASN A 149 -6.65 14.66 -15.32
N TYR A 150 -6.42 15.35 -14.21
CA TYR A 150 -6.06 16.78 -14.24
C TYR A 150 -5.31 17.19 -12.96
N VAL A 151 -4.61 18.30 -13.05
CA VAL A 151 -4.01 19.00 -11.91
C VAL A 151 -4.70 20.35 -11.70
N ILE A 152 -4.72 20.80 -10.45
CA ILE A 152 -5.04 22.19 -10.08
C ILE A 152 -3.75 22.78 -9.55
N ASP A 153 -3.24 23.80 -10.23
CA ASP A 153 -1.99 24.45 -9.84
C ASP A 153 -2.17 25.36 -8.62
N ASN A 154 -1.08 25.96 -8.15
CA ASN A 154 -1.11 26.83 -6.97
C ASN A 154 -1.81 28.18 -7.20
N ALA A 155 -2.09 28.53 -8.47
CA ALA A 155 -2.92 29.68 -8.82
C ALA A 155 -4.42 29.34 -8.85
N GLY A 156 -4.77 28.05 -8.73
CA GLY A 156 -6.14 27.54 -8.79
C GLY A 156 -6.60 27.25 -10.23
N GLU A 157 -5.70 27.24 -11.20
CA GLU A 157 -6.02 26.92 -12.59
C GLU A 157 -6.00 25.41 -12.80
N THR A 158 -7.01 24.92 -13.56
CA THR A 158 -7.14 23.49 -13.87
C THR A 158 -6.49 23.21 -15.22
N HIS A 159 -5.59 22.22 -15.22
CA HIS A 159 -4.89 21.78 -16.42
C HIS A 159 -5.12 20.28 -16.64
N PRO A 160 -5.49 19.87 -17.87
CA PRO A 160 -5.58 18.44 -18.19
C PRO A 160 -4.23 17.75 -17.97
N LEU A 161 -4.27 16.59 -17.33
CA LEU A 161 -3.10 15.73 -17.15
C LEU A 161 -3.21 14.58 -18.15
N ARG A 162 -2.47 14.70 -19.25
CA ARG A 162 -2.59 13.79 -20.39
C ARG A 162 -1.83 12.48 -20.15
N LEU A 163 -2.47 11.39 -20.48
CA LEU A 163 -1.79 10.11 -20.64
C LEU A 163 -1.09 10.07 -22.02
N GLU A 164 -0.08 9.25 -22.13
CA GLU A 164 0.55 8.99 -23.40
C GLU A 164 -0.49 8.48 -24.42
N ASN A 165 -0.57 9.13 -25.58
CA ASN A 165 -1.54 8.85 -26.64
C ASN A 165 -3.03 9.02 -26.25
N ASP A 166 -3.36 9.72 -25.16
CA ASP A 166 -4.73 9.99 -24.68
C ASP A 166 -5.62 8.72 -24.56
N VAL A 167 -5.01 7.57 -24.29
CA VAL A 167 -5.70 6.30 -24.06
C VAL A 167 -5.59 5.87 -22.61
N GLU A 168 -6.47 4.95 -22.17
CA GLU A 168 -6.38 4.36 -20.85
C GLU A 168 -4.99 3.75 -20.63
N LYS A 169 -4.40 4.04 -19.45
CA LYS A 169 -3.12 3.48 -19.06
C LYS A 169 -3.29 2.44 -17.97
N VAL A 170 -2.68 1.29 -18.18
CA VAL A 170 -2.65 0.22 -17.18
C VAL A 170 -1.30 0.21 -16.48
N ILE A 171 -1.33 0.39 -15.17
CA ILE A 171 -0.16 0.32 -14.30
C ILE A 171 -0.09 -1.11 -13.74
N TYR A 172 1.01 -1.80 -14.01
CA TYR A 172 1.27 -3.14 -13.48
C TYR A 172 2.21 -3.05 -12.29
N ILE A 173 1.85 -3.69 -11.18
CA ILE A 173 2.62 -3.71 -9.95
C ILE A 173 2.87 -5.17 -9.59
N ARG A 174 4.15 -5.57 -9.56
CA ARG A 174 4.57 -6.88 -9.07
C ARG A 174 4.75 -6.77 -7.55
N LEU A 175 4.31 -7.80 -6.83
CA LEU A 175 4.44 -7.89 -5.37
C LEU A 175 5.45 -8.97 -5.01
N HIS A 176 6.40 -8.60 -4.16
CA HIS A 176 7.30 -9.54 -3.49
C HIS A 176 6.72 -9.89 -2.10
N GLN A 177 7.26 -10.91 -1.47
CA GLN A 177 6.79 -11.32 -0.14
C GLN A 177 6.93 -10.19 0.90
N ASP A 178 8.00 -9.41 0.78
CA ASP A 178 8.26 -8.28 1.69
C ASP A 178 7.33 -7.07 1.48
N ASP A 179 6.58 -7.02 0.37
CA ASP A 179 5.62 -5.95 0.08
C ASP A 179 4.25 -6.17 0.73
N ILE A 180 4.06 -7.32 1.39
CA ILE A 180 2.75 -7.77 1.86
C ILE A 180 2.66 -7.65 3.39
N ASP A 181 1.70 -6.89 3.89
CA ASP A 181 1.35 -6.89 5.30
C ASP A 181 0.27 -7.93 5.59
N GLU A 182 0.70 -9.07 6.14
CA GLU A 182 -0.23 -10.11 6.60
C GLU A 182 -0.63 -9.89 8.05
N GLU A 183 -1.93 -9.89 8.30
CA GLU A 183 -2.54 -9.94 9.63
C GLU A 183 -3.19 -11.31 9.84
N LEU A 184 -2.39 -12.25 10.32
CA LEU A 184 -2.79 -13.66 10.45
C LEU A 184 -4.00 -13.84 11.36
N ALA A 185 -4.11 -13.03 12.42
CA ALA A 185 -5.24 -13.10 13.36
C ALA A 185 -6.58 -12.71 12.72
N LEU A 186 -6.54 -11.84 11.72
CA LEU A 186 -7.71 -11.35 10.99
C LEU A 186 -7.89 -12.05 9.64
N ASN A 187 -6.95 -12.93 9.26
CA ASN A 187 -6.89 -13.55 7.94
C ASN A 187 -6.96 -12.51 6.80
N GLN A 188 -6.16 -11.45 6.94
CA GLN A 188 -6.16 -10.27 6.07
C GLN A 188 -4.79 -10.05 5.45
N GLN A 189 -4.78 -9.56 4.21
CA GLN A 189 -3.60 -9.07 3.50
C GLN A 189 -3.82 -7.62 3.09
N LYS A 190 -2.85 -6.76 3.38
CA LYS A 190 -2.86 -5.35 2.98
C LYS A 190 -1.71 -5.07 2.03
N PHE A 191 -2.04 -4.43 0.93
CA PHE A 191 -1.10 -3.97 -0.08
C PHE A 191 -1.07 -2.46 -0.07
N HIS A 192 0.02 -1.91 0.45
CA HIS A 192 0.24 -0.47 0.47
C HIS A 192 0.99 -0.07 -0.79
N LEU A 193 0.43 0.90 -1.51
CA LEU A 193 0.99 1.46 -2.72
C LEU A 193 1.38 2.91 -2.47
N TYR A 194 2.53 3.30 -3.01
CA TYR A 194 3.03 4.67 -2.95
C TYR A 194 3.09 5.25 -4.36
N PHE A 195 2.31 6.28 -4.61
CA PHE A 195 2.33 7.03 -5.87
C PHE A 195 3.36 8.15 -5.79
N ASP A 196 4.37 8.11 -6.63
CA ASP A 196 5.39 9.16 -6.73
C ASP A 196 4.89 10.27 -7.65
N ALA A 197 4.08 11.17 -7.12
CA ALA A 197 3.48 12.26 -7.90
C ALA A 197 4.53 13.20 -8.49
N THR A 198 5.65 13.41 -7.81
CA THR A 198 6.73 14.31 -8.24
C THR A 198 7.38 13.84 -9.55
N ASN A 199 7.68 12.54 -9.64
CA ASN A 199 8.30 11.98 -10.84
C ASN A 199 7.29 11.55 -11.91
N SER A 200 6.03 11.33 -11.52
CA SER A 200 4.97 10.91 -12.43
C SER A 200 4.43 12.03 -13.29
N ILE A 201 4.56 13.30 -12.88
CA ILE A 201 3.98 14.45 -13.57
C ILE A 201 5.10 15.27 -14.22
N LYS A 202 5.02 15.42 -15.53
CA LYS A 202 5.97 16.21 -16.33
C LYS A 202 5.26 17.39 -16.96
N LEU A 203 5.93 18.54 -16.99
CA LEU A 203 5.48 19.72 -17.71
C LEU A 203 6.43 19.98 -18.86
N ASP A 204 5.94 19.85 -20.09
CA ASP A 204 6.68 20.18 -21.30
C ASP A 204 5.84 21.07 -22.21
N ASN A 205 6.42 22.21 -22.63
CA ASN A 205 5.77 23.19 -23.51
C ASN A 205 4.35 23.61 -23.08
N GLY A 206 4.11 23.70 -21.74
CA GLY A 206 2.81 24.07 -21.18
C GLY A 206 1.79 22.93 -21.15
N ILE A 207 2.19 21.70 -21.45
CA ILE A 207 1.35 20.51 -21.40
C ILE A 207 1.79 19.63 -20.23
N TYR A 208 0.85 19.30 -19.35
CA TYR A 208 1.08 18.33 -18.29
C TYR A 208 0.83 16.92 -18.81
N THR A 209 1.80 16.05 -18.60
CA THR A 209 1.72 14.62 -18.95
C THR A 209 1.91 13.76 -17.71
N LEU A 210 1.21 12.62 -17.68
CA LEU A 210 1.25 11.64 -16.62
C LEU A 210 1.94 10.36 -17.09
N ASP A 211 3.04 10.04 -16.43
CA ASP A 211 3.71 8.75 -16.51
C ASP A 211 3.78 8.14 -15.10
N PRO A 212 2.74 7.36 -14.71
CA PRO A 212 2.51 7.03 -13.31
C PRO A 212 3.56 6.07 -12.77
N ILE A 213 4.23 6.47 -11.68
CA ILE A 213 5.18 5.65 -10.92
C ILE A 213 4.50 5.25 -9.62
N VAL A 214 4.25 3.94 -9.47
CA VAL A 214 3.61 3.37 -8.28
C VAL A 214 4.49 2.23 -7.75
N ARG A 215 4.81 2.29 -6.45
CA ARG A 215 5.66 1.28 -5.78
C ARG A 215 4.89 0.61 -4.65
N PRO A 216 4.95 -0.73 -4.52
CA PRO A 216 4.41 -1.42 -3.36
C PRO A 216 5.37 -1.28 -2.17
N PHE A 217 4.83 -1.33 -0.95
CA PHE A 217 5.62 -1.43 0.28
C PHE A 217 4.81 -2.07 1.41
N SER A 218 5.50 -2.63 2.41
CA SER A 218 4.91 -3.14 3.64
C SER A 218 5.28 -2.23 4.81
N ILE A 219 4.32 -1.88 5.65
CA ILE A 219 4.57 -1.11 6.88
C ILE A 219 5.46 -1.90 7.85
N LYS A 220 5.35 -3.23 7.83
CA LYS A 220 6.14 -4.13 8.71
C LYS A 220 7.57 -4.36 8.21
N ALA A 221 7.78 -4.30 6.88
CA ALA A 221 9.08 -4.58 6.27
C ALA A 221 9.90 -3.33 5.95
N PHE A 222 9.26 -2.17 5.84
CA PHE A 222 9.91 -0.90 5.50
C PHE A 222 9.85 0.08 6.66
N GLY A 223 10.76 1.07 6.67
CA GLY A 223 10.80 2.14 7.65
C GLY A 223 9.89 3.32 7.29
N GLU A 224 9.61 4.13 8.30
CA GLU A 224 8.92 5.40 8.20
C GLU A 224 9.85 6.54 8.65
N LEU A 225 9.96 7.61 7.88
CA LEU A 225 10.68 8.84 8.22
C LEU A 225 9.68 9.96 8.48
N THR A 226 9.84 10.65 9.59
CA THR A 226 9.05 11.85 9.92
C THR A 226 9.94 12.99 10.38
N GLY A 227 9.46 14.20 10.25
CA GLY A 227 10.15 15.39 10.73
C GLY A 227 9.32 16.64 10.62
N GLN A 228 9.92 17.75 11.03
CA GLN A 228 9.34 19.09 11.01
C GLN A 228 10.30 20.05 10.34
N VAL A 229 9.80 20.91 9.45
CA VAL A 229 10.57 21.96 8.78
C VAL A 229 10.04 23.33 9.19
N PHE A 230 10.91 24.25 9.52
CA PHE A 230 10.58 25.64 9.83
C PHE A 230 11.26 26.61 8.83
N PRO A 231 10.67 27.77 8.55
CA PRO A 231 9.34 28.19 9.02
C PRO A 231 8.22 27.32 8.46
N GLU A 232 7.07 27.34 9.15
CA GLU A 232 5.83 26.72 8.65
C GLU A 232 5.38 27.44 7.36
N ASP A 233 4.43 26.85 6.62
CA ASP A 233 3.84 27.40 5.39
C ASP A 233 4.80 27.62 4.20
N VAL A 234 6.06 27.18 4.29
CA VAL A 234 7.04 27.37 3.18
C VAL A 234 6.95 26.29 2.09
N ASN A 235 6.04 25.32 2.23
CA ASN A 235 5.88 24.18 1.31
C ASN A 235 7.22 23.52 1.00
N ALA A 236 7.99 23.20 2.04
CA ALA A 236 9.32 22.64 1.89
C ALA A 236 9.29 21.32 1.13
N PHE A 237 10.15 21.19 0.15
CA PHE A 237 10.37 19.96 -0.60
C PHE A 237 11.42 19.12 0.12
N VAL A 238 11.11 17.88 0.37
CA VAL A 238 11.96 16.92 1.09
C VAL A 238 12.36 15.81 0.13
N LYS A 239 13.66 15.74 -0.17
CA LYS A 239 14.26 14.72 -1.01
C LYS A 239 15.01 13.72 -0.14
N ILE A 240 14.69 12.44 -0.26
CA ILE A 240 15.28 11.34 0.51
C ILE A 240 16.00 10.43 -0.48
N ASP A 241 17.32 10.36 -0.37
CA ASP A 241 18.21 9.56 -1.21
C ASP A 241 18.81 8.42 -0.38
N ASP A 242 18.71 7.17 -0.85
CA ASP A 242 19.19 5.98 -0.14
C ASP A 242 20.70 5.71 -0.32
N GLY A 243 21.39 6.56 -1.10
CA GLY A 243 22.80 6.38 -1.44
C GLY A 243 23.06 5.24 -2.45
N MET A 244 22.03 4.59 -2.96
CA MET A 244 22.09 3.51 -3.97
C MET A 244 21.43 3.91 -5.30
N GLY A 245 21.06 5.19 -5.42
CA GLY A 245 20.44 5.74 -6.63
C GLY A 245 18.92 5.83 -6.58
N ASN A 246 18.26 5.37 -5.50
CA ASN A 246 16.84 5.57 -5.33
C ASN A 246 16.55 6.84 -4.58
N THR A 247 15.58 7.59 -5.06
CA THR A 247 15.14 8.83 -4.44
C THR A 247 13.64 8.80 -4.23
N ILE A 248 13.21 9.20 -3.03
CA ILE A 248 11.81 9.38 -2.68
C ILE A 248 11.60 10.85 -2.30
N PHE A 249 10.46 11.39 -2.64
CA PHE A 249 10.13 12.79 -2.42
C PHE A 249 8.94 12.95 -1.50
N ALA A 250 8.89 14.05 -0.78
CA ALA A 250 7.73 14.48 0.00
C ALA A 250 7.63 16.01 0.00
N TYR A 251 6.46 16.51 0.34
CA TYR A 251 6.23 17.92 0.63
C TYR A 251 5.76 18.06 2.07
N ALA A 252 6.38 18.98 2.80
CA ALA A 252 5.89 19.37 4.11
C ALA A 252 4.46 19.93 3.97
N ASP A 253 3.64 19.70 4.97
CA ASP A 253 2.33 20.33 5.05
C ASP A 253 2.45 21.80 5.53
N LYS A 254 1.31 22.47 5.68
CA LYS A 254 1.28 23.87 6.11
C LYS A 254 1.84 24.09 7.53
N ASP A 255 1.81 23.07 8.37
CA ASP A 255 2.38 23.11 9.72
C ASP A 255 3.86 22.68 9.73
N GLY A 256 4.46 22.48 8.54
CA GLY A 256 5.84 22.09 8.34
C GLY A 256 6.11 20.59 8.53
N GLY A 257 5.11 19.79 8.87
CA GLY A 257 5.25 18.35 9.10
C GLY A 257 5.42 17.58 7.79
N PHE A 258 6.25 16.53 7.81
CA PHE A 258 6.31 15.57 6.71
C PHE A 258 6.43 14.14 7.23
N LYS A 259 5.93 13.21 6.41
CA LYS A 259 6.00 11.78 6.65
C LYS A 259 6.19 11.02 5.35
N VAL A 260 7.15 10.09 5.34
CA VAL A 260 7.43 9.20 4.22
C VAL A 260 7.47 7.76 4.72
N ARG A 261 6.84 6.87 3.98
CA ARG A 261 6.83 5.43 4.23
C ARG A 261 7.47 4.67 3.06
N GLY A 262 7.73 3.39 3.25
CA GLY A 262 8.30 2.54 2.22
C GLY A 262 9.80 2.73 2.03
N LEU A 263 10.50 3.16 3.08
CA LEU A 263 11.96 3.30 3.08
C LEU A 263 12.61 1.97 3.48
N LYS A 264 13.49 1.44 2.64
CA LYS A 264 14.24 0.22 2.94
C LYS A 264 15.17 0.44 4.14
N GLU A 265 15.46 -0.63 4.87
CA GLU A 265 16.47 -0.58 5.93
C GLU A 265 17.82 -0.13 5.37
N GLY A 266 18.50 0.77 6.06
CA GLY A 266 19.80 1.31 5.63
C GLY A 266 20.30 2.41 6.57
N ASN A 267 21.58 2.73 6.45
CA ASN A 267 22.26 3.69 7.31
C ASN A 267 22.92 4.87 6.56
N ASN A 268 22.68 5.01 5.26
CA ASN A 268 23.31 6.01 4.42
C ASN A 268 22.33 6.99 3.78
N TYR A 269 21.13 7.09 4.32
CA TYR A 269 20.17 8.03 3.76
C TYR A 269 20.63 9.46 3.91
N THR A 270 20.45 10.22 2.83
CA THR A 270 20.62 11.68 2.82
C THR A 270 19.25 12.32 2.65
N VAL A 271 18.90 13.22 3.57
CA VAL A 271 17.66 13.98 3.52
C VAL A 271 17.97 15.42 3.21
N THR A 272 17.46 15.92 2.08
CA THR A 272 17.68 17.30 1.62
C THR A 272 16.37 18.07 1.72
N PHE A 273 16.42 19.26 2.24
CA PHE A 273 15.29 20.16 2.44
C PHE A 273 15.47 21.41 1.61
N GLU A 274 14.49 21.73 0.77
CA GLU A 274 14.51 22.86 -0.16
C GLU A 274 13.20 23.64 -0.05
N ALA A 275 13.29 24.97 -0.07
CA ALA A 275 12.15 25.86 -0.20
C ALA A 275 12.56 27.12 -0.96
N SER A 276 11.61 27.73 -1.66
CA SER A 276 11.87 28.96 -2.44
C SER A 276 12.32 30.10 -1.52
N GLY A 277 13.47 30.70 -1.82
CA GLY A 277 14.05 31.81 -1.05
C GLY A 277 14.84 31.37 0.18
N TYR A 278 15.08 30.07 0.39
CA TYR A 278 15.84 29.54 1.50
C TYR A 278 17.08 28.76 1.06
N VAL A 279 18.08 28.74 1.91
CA VAL A 279 19.28 27.92 1.71
C VAL A 279 18.95 26.45 1.94
N THR A 280 19.33 25.60 0.97
CA THR A 280 19.16 24.15 1.06
C THR A 280 19.85 23.59 2.31
N GLN A 281 19.12 22.83 3.11
CA GLN A 281 19.65 22.11 4.26
C GLN A 281 19.79 20.62 3.93
N LYS A 282 20.78 19.94 4.51
CA LYS A 282 21.07 18.54 4.26
C LYS A 282 21.44 17.80 5.54
N LEU A 283 20.80 16.65 5.76
CA LEU A 283 21.14 15.70 6.80
C LEU A 283 21.68 14.43 6.14
N ASN A 284 22.88 14.01 6.55
CA ASN A 284 23.52 12.80 6.04
C ASN A 284 23.48 11.68 7.08
N SER A 285 23.68 10.46 6.62
CA SER A 285 23.76 9.25 7.48
C SER A 285 22.54 9.03 8.35
N VAL A 286 21.36 9.34 7.80
CA VAL A 286 20.10 9.04 8.47
C VAL A 286 19.86 7.53 8.39
N ILE A 287 19.47 6.93 9.52
CA ILE A 287 19.32 5.49 9.67
C ILE A 287 17.84 5.13 9.56
N MET A 288 17.53 4.20 8.69
CA MET A 288 16.20 3.59 8.56
C MET A 288 16.25 2.16 9.08
N GLU A 289 15.31 1.80 9.93
CA GLU A 289 15.17 0.45 10.45
C GLU A 289 13.84 -0.17 9.99
N LYS A 290 13.90 -1.46 9.69
CA LYS A 290 12.73 -2.25 9.27
C LYS A 290 11.58 -2.13 10.27
N GLY A 291 10.40 -1.77 9.78
CA GLY A 291 9.17 -1.65 10.57
C GLY A 291 9.20 -0.58 11.66
N LYS A 292 10.18 0.33 11.63
CA LYS A 292 10.31 1.39 12.65
C LYS A 292 10.12 2.78 12.05
N LYS A 293 9.75 3.70 12.94
CA LYS A 293 9.70 5.13 12.68
C LYS A 293 11.02 5.76 13.08
N THR A 294 11.66 6.48 12.15
CA THR A 294 12.76 7.42 12.42
C THR A 294 12.19 8.82 12.45
N GLU A 295 12.39 9.53 13.55
CA GLU A 295 11.97 10.92 13.72
C GLU A 295 13.17 11.84 13.69
N LEU A 296 13.21 12.75 12.72
CA LEU A 296 14.27 13.75 12.62
C LEU A 296 14.02 14.90 13.60
N ASN A 297 15.09 15.46 14.11
CA ASN A 297 15.02 16.76 14.78
C ASN A 297 14.47 17.81 13.80
N ALA A 298 13.76 18.79 14.32
CA ALA A 298 13.25 19.89 13.52
C ALA A 298 14.36 20.60 12.74
N VAL A 299 14.11 20.86 11.46
CA VAL A 299 15.06 21.54 10.56
C VAL A 299 14.56 22.95 10.31
N THR A 300 15.40 23.95 10.59
CA THR A 300 15.08 25.35 10.31
C THR A 300 15.81 25.77 9.03
N LEU A 301 15.05 26.17 8.02
CA LEU A 301 15.59 26.75 6.79
C LEU A 301 15.99 28.22 7.04
N ILE A 302 17.10 28.62 6.47
CA ILE A 302 17.69 29.96 6.61
C ILE A 302 17.63 30.64 5.23
N GLN A 303 17.26 31.92 5.23
CA GLN A 303 17.27 32.77 4.02
C GLN A 303 18.69 33.23 3.65
#